data_0eda26b1f02f7d66983a88ca1147d4f0
#
_entry.id   0eda26b1f02f7d66983a88ca1147d4f0
#
_cell.length_a   1.000
_cell.length_b   1.000
_cell.length_c   1.000
_cell.angle_alpha   90.00
_cell.angle_beta   90.00
_cell.angle_gamma   90.00
#
_symmetry.space_group_name_H-M   'P 1'
#
loop_
_entity.id
_entity.type
_entity.pdbx_description
1 polymer ?
#
loop_
_entity_poly.entity_id
_entity_poly.type
_entity_poly.pdbx_seq_one_letter_code
_entity_poly.pdbx_strand_id
1 'polypeptide(L)'
;ELELFQRYLFGRRSERFVEDPGQGRLFDQPADGTPPTPQLSAAAEEEITYRRRRAGHGWSELPEHLPREEILLDVPEKDRLCDCCGEPLVKIGEDRVERVDYRPARIVVKVYVTPKYACPQKDGGVKQIETPPGPVPGGRFDFGMVAQVVTSKTCDHLPLYRQQDVLARAGLELSRSTLCEIM
;
A
#
# COMPACT_ATOMS: atom_id res chain seq x y z
N GLU A 1 38.51 10.68 -24.09
CA GLU A 1 37.57 9.58 -24.43
C GLU A 1 37.16 8.77 -23.19
N LEU A 2 38.07 8.40 -22.29
CA LEU A 2 37.80 7.66 -21.06
C LEU A 2 36.85 8.39 -20.09
N GLU A 3 37.04 9.72 -19.94
CA GLU A 3 36.17 10.54 -19.09
C GLU A 3 34.74 10.66 -19.66
N LEU A 4 34.58 10.66 -20.97
CA LEU A 4 33.28 10.68 -21.64
C LEU A 4 32.54 9.33 -21.41
N PHE A 5 33.29 8.23 -21.44
CA PHE A 5 32.74 6.89 -21.19
C PHE A 5 32.34 6.69 -19.74
N GLN A 6 33.11 7.22 -18.78
CA GLN A 6 32.78 7.21 -17.36
C GLN A 6 31.54 8.06 -17.08
N ARG A 7 31.39 9.22 -17.72
CA ARG A 7 30.21 10.05 -17.62
C ARG A 7 28.97 9.38 -18.19
N TYR A 8 29.11 8.61 -19.28
CA TYR A 8 28.00 7.87 -19.88
C TYR A 8 27.52 6.72 -19.03
N LEU A 9 28.45 6.00 -18.37
CA LEU A 9 28.13 4.83 -17.55
C LEU A 9 27.70 5.18 -16.12
N PHE A 10 28.31 6.21 -15.50
CA PHE A 10 28.13 6.53 -14.08
C PHE A 10 27.60 7.96 -13.85
N GLY A 11 27.42 8.76 -14.91
CA GLY A 11 26.85 10.11 -14.81
C GLY A 11 25.41 10.11 -14.35
N ARG A 12 25.01 11.15 -13.62
CA ARG A 12 23.61 11.36 -13.26
C ARG A 12 22.76 11.44 -14.52
N ARG A 13 21.87 10.51 -14.74
CA ARG A 13 20.84 10.54 -15.78
C ARG A 13 19.73 11.52 -15.35
N SER A 14 20.06 12.80 -15.38
CA SER A 14 19.11 13.86 -15.12
C SER A 14 18.78 14.51 -16.46
N GLU A 15 17.52 14.59 -16.82
CA GLU A 15 17.01 15.36 -17.96
C GLU A 15 17.05 16.88 -17.70
N ARG A 16 17.81 17.30 -16.69
CA ARG A 16 18.05 18.73 -16.47
C ARG A 16 18.83 19.26 -17.65
N PHE A 17 18.22 20.19 -18.35
CA PHE A 17 18.89 21.00 -19.37
C PHE A 17 20.09 21.67 -18.72
N VAL A 18 21.29 21.29 -19.16
CA VAL A 18 22.54 21.98 -18.81
C VAL A 18 22.91 22.78 -20.05
N GLU A 19 22.95 24.10 -19.94
CA GLU A 19 23.44 24.93 -21.03
C GLU A 19 24.89 24.54 -21.33
N ASP A 20 25.09 23.97 -22.51
CA ASP A 20 26.43 23.73 -23.04
C ASP A 20 26.89 24.99 -23.74
N PRO A 21 27.97 25.66 -23.26
CA PRO A 21 28.46 26.89 -23.87
C PRO A 21 28.94 26.71 -25.32
N GLY A 22 29.14 25.46 -25.78
CA GLY A 22 29.47 25.12 -27.16
C GLY A 22 28.30 24.81 -28.06
N GLN A 23 27.06 24.71 -27.52
CA GLN A 23 25.89 24.42 -28.31
C GLN A 23 25.21 25.70 -28.78
N GLY A 24 25.32 26.00 -30.08
CA GLY A 24 24.60 27.12 -30.69
C GLY A 24 23.10 27.04 -30.43
N ARG A 25 22.47 28.14 -30.10
CA ARG A 25 21.01 28.20 -29.92
C ARG A 25 20.33 27.96 -31.27
N LEU A 26 19.35 27.05 -31.29
CA LEU A 26 18.60 26.67 -32.51
C LEU A 26 17.84 27.85 -33.14
N PHE A 27 17.58 28.90 -32.36
CA PHE A 27 16.94 30.13 -32.81
C PHE A 27 17.85 31.31 -32.44
N ASP A 28 18.56 31.84 -33.43
CA ASP A 28 19.29 33.10 -33.29
C ASP A 28 18.26 34.23 -33.08
N GLN A 29 18.32 34.88 -31.94
CA GLN A 29 17.62 36.14 -31.78
C GLN A 29 18.27 37.17 -32.66
N PRO A 30 17.49 37.98 -33.41
CA PRO A 30 18.06 39.06 -34.22
C PRO A 30 18.88 39.99 -33.33
N ALA A 31 20.05 40.40 -33.84
CA ALA A 31 21.10 41.09 -33.12
C ALA A 31 20.75 42.53 -32.64
N ASP A 32 19.54 43.02 -32.80
CA ASP A 32 19.10 44.38 -32.50
C ASP A 32 18.03 44.49 -31.39
N GLY A 33 18.16 43.76 -30.37
CA GLY A 33 17.30 43.90 -29.19
C GLY A 33 18.07 43.68 -27.91
N THR A 34 18.46 44.77 -27.26
CA THR A 34 18.81 44.69 -25.84
C THR A 34 17.67 43.96 -25.13
N PRO A 35 17.90 42.77 -24.56
CA PRO A 35 16.80 42.11 -23.84
C PRO A 35 16.36 43.03 -22.71
N PRO A 36 15.07 43.27 -22.53
CA PRO A 36 14.64 44.02 -21.37
C PRO A 36 15.14 43.25 -20.15
N THR A 37 16.03 43.90 -19.41
CA THR A 37 16.44 43.40 -18.09
C THR A 37 15.13 43.14 -17.34
N PRO A 38 14.80 41.89 -16.96
CA PRO A 38 13.63 41.68 -16.14
C PRO A 38 13.89 42.45 -14.84
N GLN A 39 13.20 43.58 -14.68
CA GLN A 39 13.08 44.19 -13.38
C GLN A 39 12.35 43.14 -12.55
N LEU A 40 13.11 42.38 -11.81
CA LEU A 40 12.60 41.61 -10.68
C LEU A 40 11.99 42.67 -9.76
N SER A 41 10.71 43.01 -10.01
CA SER A 41 9.88 43.57 -8.97
C SER A 41 10.04 42.61 -7.80
N ALA A 42 10.44 43.18 -6.65
CA ALA A 42 10.49 42.39 -5.41
C ALA A 42 9.08 41.86 -5.16
N ALA A 43 8.78 40.78 -5.84
CA ALA A 43 7.64 39.91 -5.48
C ALA A 43 8.00 39.40 -4.10
N ALA A 44 7.18 39.78 -3.13
CA ALA A 44 7.28 39.27 -1.78
C ALA A 44 7.56 37.76 -1.84
N GLU A 45 8.64 37.34 -1.23
CA GLU A 45 8.93 35.91 -1.03
C GLU A 45 7.77 35.36 -0.21
N GLU A 46 6.76 34.80 -0.88
CA GLU A 46 5.76 33.98 -0.21
C GLU A 46 6.49 32.73 0.27
N GLU A 47 6.75 32.71 1.55
CA GLU A 47 7.29 31.54 2.24
C GLU A 47 6.23 30.41 2.14
N ILE A 48 6.34 29.59 1.07
CA ILE A 48 5.48 28.42 0.87
C ILE A 48 5.90 27.38 1.90
N THR A 49 5.32 27.44 3.08
CA THR A 49 5.45 26.42 4.11
C THR A 49 4.78 25.13 3.64
N TYR A 50 5.55 24.27 2.97
CA TYR A 50 5.10 22.94 2.60
C TYR A 50 4.99 22.06 3.85
N ARG A 51 3.83 22.03 4.46
CA ARG A 51 3.52 21.10 5.54
C ARG A 51 3.33 19.71 4.95
N ARG A 52 4.42 18.94 4.84
CA ARG A 52 4.36 17.53 4.46
C ARG A 52 3.49 16.81 5.50
N ARG A 53 2.25 16.49 5.14
CA ARG A 53 1.45 15.54 5.91
C ARG A 53 2.24 14.23 5.91
N ARG A 54 2.81 13.85 7.05
CA ARG A 54 3.24 12.49 7.28
C ARG A 54 1.97 11.64 7.18
N ALA A 55 1.74 11.00 6.05
CA ALA A 55 0.82 9.89 5.99
C ALA A 55 1.33 8.90 7.04
N GLY A 56 0.51 8.62 8.05
CA GLY A 56 0.87 7.62 9.04
C GLY A 56 1.17 6.31 8.29
N HIS A 57 2.19 5.59 8.71
CA HIS A 57 2.52 4.25 8.22
C HIS A 57 1.48 3.21 8.69
N GLY A 58 0.20 3.54 8.60
CA GLY A 58 -0.91 2.64 8.88
C GLY A 58 -1.69 2.42 7.60
N TRP A 59 -2.09 1.19 7.35
CA TRP A 59 -3.06 0.87 6.33
C TRP A 59 -4.32 1.71 6.58
N SER A 60 -4.78 2.45 5.57
CA SER A 60 -6.08 3.12 5.65
C SER A 60 -7.18 2.11 5.92
N GLU A 61 -8.24 2.53 6.59
CA GLU A 61 -9.41 1.69 6.81
C GLU A 61 -9.96 1.20 5.46
N LEU A 62 -10.42 -0.06 5.45
CA LEU A 62 -10.99 -0.63 4.24
C LEU A 62 -12.34 0.03 3.93
N PRO A 63 -12.62 0.33 2.65
CA PRO A 63 -13.87 0.97 2.26
C PRO A 63 -15.10 0.21 2.74
N GLU A 64 -16.07 0.92 3.33
CA GLU A 64 -17.28 0.30 3.89
C GLU A 64 -18.21 -0.29 2.83
N HIS A 65 -18.17 0.25 1.60
CA HIS A 65 -19.05 -0.18 0.51
C HIS A 65 -18.66 -1.55 -0.08
N LEU A 66 -17.47 -2.08 0.24
CA LEU A 66 -17.07 -3.41 -0.23
C LEU A 66 -17.83 -4.50 0.51
N PRO A 67 -18.30 -5.54 -0.19
CA PRO A 67 -18.98 -6.66 0.44
C PRO A 67 -18.08 -7.36 1.44
N ARG A 68 -18.58 -7.58 2.66
CA ARG A 68 -17.87 -8.28 3.74
C ARG A 68 -18.43 -9.67 3.91
N GLU A 69 -17.54 -10.65 3.89
CA GLU A 69 -17.86 -12.04 4.22
C GLU A 69 -17.26 -12.38 5.59
N GLU A 70 -18.12 -12.67 6.56
CA GLU A 70 -17.68 -13.07 7.90
C GLU A 70 -17.34 -14.56 7.91
N ILE A 71 -16.15 -14.88 8.36
CA ILE A 71 -15.64 -16.24 8.54
C ILE A 71 -15.44 -16.44 10.03
N LEU A 72 -16.35 -17.18 10.66
CA LEU A 72 -16.24 -17.53 12.06
C LEU A 72 -15.22 -18.66 12.24
N LEU A 73 -14.14 -18.38 12.95
CA LEU A 73 -13.13 -19.35 13.35
C LEU A 73 -13.30 -19.63 14.84
N ASP A 74 -14.16 -20.57 15.16
CA ASP A 74 -14.51 -20.90 16.55
C ASP A 74 -13.73 -22.10 17.06
N VAL A 75 -13.45 -22.10 18.37
CA VAL A 75 -12.81 -23.24 19.06
C VAL A 75 -13.79 -24.44 19.06
N PRO A 76 -13.37 -25.62 18.61
CA PRO A 76 -14.23 -26.82 18.67
C PRO A 76 -14.76 -27.06 20.08
N GLU A 77 -15.99 -27.54 20.21
CA GLU A 77 -16.62 -27.79 21.53
C GLU A 77 -15.78 -28.68 22.46
N LYS A 78 -15.03 -29.61 21.88
CA LYS A 78 -14.13 -30.51 22.60
C LYS A 78 -13.01 -29.78 23.33
N ASP A 79 -12.56 -28.67 22.76
CA ASP A 79 -11.42 -27.87 23.24
C ASP A 79 -11.86 -26.66 24.09
N ARG A 80 -13.20 -26.51 24.29
CA ARG A 80 -13.78 -25.46 25.16
C ARG A 80 -13.80 -25.83 26.65
N LEU A 81 -13.13 -26.91 27.04
CA LEU A 81 -12.94 -27.26 28.45
C LEU A 81 -11.65 -26.64 28.98
N CYS A 82 -11.69 -26.23 30.25
CA CYS A 82 -10.50 -25.69 30.91
C CYS A 82 -9.57 -26.85 31.31
N ASP A 83 -8.28 -26.72 30.98
CA ASP A 83 -7.26 -27.73 31.29
C ASP A 83 -6.95 -27.81 32.82
N CYS A 84 -7.29 -26.77 33.59
CA CYS A 84 -7.02 -26.71 35.02
C CYS A 84 -8.17 -27.22 35.90
N CYS A 85 -9.43 -26.96 35.52
CA CYS A 85 -10.59 -27.29 36.35
C CYS A 85 -11.63 -28.19 35.64
N GLY A 86 -11.46 -28.43 34.34
CA GLY A 86 -12.42 -29.22 33.55
C GLY A 86 -13.75 -28.50 33.27
N GLU A 87 -13.95 -27.29 33.74
CA GLU A 87 -15.16 -26.51 33.50
C GLU A 87 -15.21 -25.91 32.08
N PRO A 88 -16.41 -25.66 31.53
CA PRO A 88 -16.53 -25.02 30.23
C PRO A 88 -16.00 -23.56 30.27
N LEU A 89 -15.20 -23.20 29.28
CA LEU A 89 -14.65 -21.85 29.12
C LEU A 89 -15.78 -20.88 28.75
N VAL A 90 -15.70 -19.66 29.27
CA VAL A 90 -16.64 -18.56 28.97
C VAL A 90 -16.05 -17.66 27.89
N LYS A 91 -16.86 -17.28 26.89
CA LYS A 91 -16.49 -16.30 25.87
C LYS A 91 -16.32 -14.94 26.53
N ILE A 92 -15.11 -14.36 26.45
CA ILE A 92 -14.77 -13.04 27.01
C ILE A 92 -14.69 -11.93 25.96
N GLY A 93 -14.62 -12.29 24.69
CA GLY A 93 -14.51 -11.33 23.60
C GLY A 93 -14.27 -12.02 22.26
N GLU A 94 -14.01 -11.25 21.24
CA GLU A 94 -13.65 -11.73 19.90
C GLU A 94 -12.66 -10.77 19.26
N ASP A 95 -11.74 -11.30 18.45
CA ASP A 95 -10.88 -10.52 17.58
C ASP A 95 -11.46 -10.55 16.16
N ARG A 96 -11.43 -9.43 15.49
CA ARG A 96 -11.86 -9.28 14.09
C ARG A 96 -10.68 -8.84 13.24
N VAL A 97 -10.33 -9.64 12.25
CA VAL A 97 -9.27 -9.34 11.29
C VAL A 97 -9.90 -9.25 9.91
N GLU A 98 -9.77 -8.10 9.28
CA GLU A 98 -10.27 -7.87 7.92
C GLU A 98 -9.16 -8.08 6.89
N ARG A 99 -9.45 -8.84 5.84
CA ARG A 99 -8.56 -9.03 4.68
C ARG A 99 -9.30 -8.84 3.38
N VAL A 100 -8.66 -8.14 2.44
CA VAL A 100 -9.20 -7.99 1.09
C VAL A 100 -8.85 -9.21 0.26
N ASP A 101 -9.85 -9.78 -0.39
CA ASP A 101 -9.69 -10.86 -1.35
C ASP A 101 -10.24 -10.43 -2.72
N TYR A 102 -9.61 -10.89 -3.78
CA TYR A 102 -10.09 -10.68 -5.13
C TYR A 102 -10.69 -11.97 -5.66
N ARG A 103 -11.95 -11.91 -6.04
CA ARG A 103 -12.61 -12.96 -6.81
C ARG A 103 -12.88 -12.42 -8.20
N PRO A 104 -12.76 -13.23 -9.28
CA PRO A 104 -13.08 -12.76 -10.62
C PRO A 104 -14.39 -11.97 -10.63
N ALA A 105 -14.34 -10.75 -11.16
CA ALA A 105 -15.40 -9.76 -11.25
C ALA A 105 -15.80 -9.03 -9.95
N ARG A 106 -15.22 -9.28 -8.79
CA ARG A 106 -15.51 -8.50 -7.56
C ARG A 106 -14.39 -8.55 -6.53
N ILE A 107 -14.30 -7.48 -5.76
CA ILE A 107 -13.44 -7.40 -4.58
C ILE A 107 -14.29 -7.65 -3.34
N VAL A 108 -13.79 -8.48 -2.43
CA VAL A 108 -14.51 -8.89 -1.21
C VAL A 108 -13.60 -8.68 0.00
N VAL A 109 -14.14 -8.20 1.10
CA VAL A 109 -13.44 -8.13 2.38
C VAL A 109 -13.82 -9.38 3.20
N LYS A 110 -12.83 -10.21 3.52
CA LYS A 110 -12.99 -11.33 4.43
C LYS A 110 -12.74 -10.86 5.85
N VAL A 111 -13.73 -11.02 6.72
CA VAL A 111 -13.64 -10.70 8.13
C VAL A 111 -13.48 -11.99 8.91
N TYR A 112 -12.29 -12.24 9.43
CA TYR A 112 -12.01 -13.39 10.29
C TYR A 112 -12.38 -13.03 11.72
N VAL A 113 -13.41 -13.67 12.26
CA VAL A 113 -13.86 -13.47 13.62
C VAL A 113 -13.38 -14.65 14.47
N THR A 114 -12.53 -14.37 15.44
CA THR A 114 -11.92 -15.36 16.33
C THR A 114 -12.34 -15.08 17.78
N PRO A 115 -13.33 -15.82 18.31
CA PRO A 115 -13.75 -15.69 19.70
C PRO A 115 -12.65 -16.10 20.69
N LYS A 116 -12.59 -15.40 21.81
CA LYS A 116 -11.69 -15.66 22.94
C LYS A 116 -12.45 -16.28 24.09
N TYR A 117 -11.91 -17.35 24.63
CA TYR A 117 -12.50 -18.06 25.76
C TYR A 117 -11.54 -18.05 26.95
N ALA A 118 -12.06 -17.77 28.13
CA ALA A 118 -11.28 -17.78 29.38
C ALA A 118 -11.93 -18.67 30.44
N CYS A 119 -11.11 -19.18 31.36
CA CYS A 119 -11.58 -19.90 32.54
C CYS A 119 -12.34 -18.97 33.50
N PRO A 120 -13.54 -19.33 33.97
CA PRO A 120 -14.30 -18.53 34.91
C PRO A 120 -13.56 -18.33 36.24
N GLN A 121 -12.72 -19.27 36.65
CA GLN A 121 -11.92 -19.20 37.90
C GLN A 121 -10.60 -18.44 37.75
N LYS A 122 -10.33 -17.88 36.54
CA LYS A 122 -9.15 -17.04 36.22
C LYS A 122 -7.77 -17.73 36.27
N ASP A 123 -7.69 -19.00 36.57
CA ASP A 123 -6.41 -19.74 36.72
C ASP A 123 -5.95 -20.41 35.41
N GLY A 124 -6.82 -20.50 34.40
CA GLY A 124 -6.61 -21.31 33.19
C GLY A 124 -6.49 -20.45 31.92
N GLY A 125 -5.62 -19.50 31.79
CA GLY A 125 -5.29 -18.84 30.52
C GLY A 125 -6.46 -18.49 29.60
N VAL A 126 -6.14 -18.00 28.39
CA VAL A 126 -7.11 -17.70 27.31
C VAL A 126 -6.88 -18.66 26.16
N LYS A 127 -7.95 -19.30 25.68
CA LYS A 127 -7.94 -20.12 24.46
C LYS A 127 -8.58 -19.37 23.31
N GLN A 128 -7.88 -19.33 22.18
CA GLN A 128 -8.31 -18.71 20.94
C GLN A 128 -7.71 -19.47 19.76
N ILE A 129 -8.43 -19.56 18.63
CA ILE A 129 -7.86 -20.05 17.37
C ILE A 129 -7.05 -18.91 16.72
N GLU A 130 -5.89 -19.26 16.21
CA GLU A 130 -5.09 -18.31 15.42
C GLU A 130 -5.74 -18.08 14.05
N THR A 131 -5.72 -16.81 13.62
CA THR A 131 -6.16 -16.47 12.26
C THR A 131 -5.19 -17.11 11.26
N PRO A 132 -5.68 -17.75 10.17
CA PRO A 132 -4.82 -18.33 9.15
C PRO A 132 -3.78 -17.31 8.65
N PRO A 133 -2.52 -17.71 8.42
CA PRO A 133 -1.50 -16.82 7.90
C PRO A 133 -1.91 -16.28 6.53
N GLY A 134 -1.68 -15.00 6.28
CA GLY A 134 -1.84 -14.40 4.96
C GLY A 134 -0.59 -14.61 4.11
N PRO A 135 -0.65 -14.30 2.80
CA PRO A 135 0.49 -14.41 1.89
C PRO A 135 1.64 -13.46 2.27
N VAL A 136 1.33 -12.33 2.90
CA VAL A 136 2.30 -11.36 3.41
C VAL A 136 2.11 -11.22 4.91
N PRO A 137 3.16 -11.42 5.73
CA PRO A 137 3.05 -11.26 7.19
C PRO A 137 2.57 -9.87 7.57
N GLY A 138 1.52 -9.80 8.40
CA GLY A 138 0.91 -8.51 8.81
C GLY A 138 0.15 -7.78 7.70
N GLY A 139 0.09 -8.33 6.49
CA GLY A 139 -0.64 -7.75 5.36
C GLY A 139 -2.15 -7.89 5.50
N ARG A 140 -2.89 -6.99 4.83
CA ARG A 140 -4.37 -7.00 4.78
C ARG A 140 -4.92 -7.62 3.50
N PHE A 141 -4.07 -8.25 2.69
CA PHE A 141 -4.47 -8.89 1.44
C PHE A 141 -4.46 -10.39 1.61
N ASP A 142 -5.47 -11.03 1.05
CA ASP A 142 -5.55 -12.48 0.99
C ASP A 142 -4.95 -13.00 -0.33
N PHE A 143 -4.79 -14.31 -0.44
CA PHE A 143 -4.16 -14.99 -1.57
C PHE A 143 -4.76 -14.63 -2.93
N GLY A 144 -6.08 -14.46 -3.03
CA GLY A 144 -6.75 -14.08 -4.28
C GLY A 144 -6.33 -12.71 -4.78
N MET A 145 -6.17 -11.73 -3.88
CA MET A 145 -5.73 -10.39 -4.25
C MET A 145 -4.27 -10.37 -4.69
N VAL A 146 -3.39 -11.07 -3.98
CA VAL A 146 -1.97 -11.18 -4.34
C VAL A 146 -1.80 -11.88 -5.68
N ALA A 147 -2.49 -13.00 -5.87
CA ALA A 147 -2.47 -13.75 -7.13
C ALA A 147 -2.92 -12.87 -8.31
N GLN A 148 -3.99 -12.07 -8.14
CA GLN A 148 -4.48 -11.17 -9.18
C GLN A 148 -3.43 -10.12 -9.55
N VAL A 149 -2.81 -9.46 -8.57
CA VAL A 149 -1.80 -8.43 -8.82
C VAL A 149 -0.58 -9.01 -9.54
N VAL A 150 -0.10 -10.16 -9.08
CA VAL A 150 1.07 -10.84 -9.67
C VAL A 150 0.77 -11.31 -11.08
N THR A 151 -0.35 -11.99 -11.32
CA THR A 151 -0.74 -12.49 -12.64
C THR A 151 -0.90 -11.33 -13.63
N SER A 152 -1.63 -10.29 -13.23
CA SER A 152 -1.81 -9.11 -14.09
C SER A 152 -0.49 -8.42 -14.42
N LYS A 153 0.49 -8.45 -13.51
CA LYS A 153 1.80 -7.86 -13.76
C LYS A 153 2.67 -8.73 -14.67
N THR A 154 2.67 -10.04 -14.45
CA THR A 154 3.60 -10.97 -15.11
C THR A 154 3.05 -11.56 -16.40
N CYS A 155 1.80 -12.02 -16.40
CA CYS A 155 1.16 -12.67 -17.54
C CYS A 155 0.48 -11.66 -18.47
N ASP A 156 -0.24 -10.69 -17.90
CA ASP A 156 -0.99 -9.71 -18.70
C ASP A 156 -0.16 -8.47 -19.03
N HIS A 157 1.09 -8.40 -18.54
CA HIS A 157 2.01 -7.27 -18.72
C HIS A 157 1.41 -5.92 -18.31
N LEU A 158 0.46 -5.93 -17.36
CA LEU A 158 -0.23 -4.74 -16.88
C LEU A 158 0.62 -4.01 -15.83
N PRO A 159 1.10 -2.78 -16.11
CA PRO A 159 1.91 -2.05 -15.13
C PRO A 159 1.08 -1.65 -13.91
N LEU A 160 1.73 -1.52 -12.75
CA LEU A 160 1.05 -1.30 -11.47
C LEU A 160 0.19 -0.02 -11.44
N TYR A 161 0.58 1.02 -12.15
CA TYR A 161 -0.23 2.24 -12.23
C TYR A 161 -1.59 2.02 -12.93
N ARG A 162 -1.64 1.14 -13.95
CA ARG A 162 -2.91 0.76 -14.58
C ARG A 162 -3.74 -0.16 -13.70
N GLN A 163 -3.07 -1.05 -12.95
CA GLN A 163 -3.77 -1.90 -11.97
C GLN A 163 -4.39 -1.03 -10.86
N GLN A 164 -3.70 0.03 -10.41
CA GLN A 164 -4.24 1.01 -9.47
C GLN A 164 -5.56 1.61 -9.99
N ASP A 165 -5.59 2.05 -11.26
CA ASP A 165 -6.80 2.62 -11.87
C ASP A 165 -7.93 1.58 -12.02
N VAL A 166 -7.60 0.32 -12.30
CA VAL A 166 -8.58 -0.77 -12.37
C VAL A 166 -9.20 -1.02 -11.00
N LEU A 167 -8.38 -1.10 -9.94
CA LEU A 167 -8.83 -1.33 -8.57
C LEU A 167 -9.64 -0.15 -8.04
N ALA A 168 -9.25 1.08 -8.36
CA ALA A 168 -10.00 2.28 -7.99
C ALA A 168 -11.41 2.29 -8.61
N ARG A 169 -11.55 1.86 -9.88
CA ARG A 169 -12.88 1.70 -10.51
C ARG A 169 -13.73 0.60 -9.85
N ALA A 170 -13.07 -0.40 -9.27
CA ALA A 170 -13.74 -1.45 -8.49
C ALA A 170 -14.01 -1.04 -7.03
N GLY A 171 -13.70 0.22 -6.66
CA GLY A 171 -13.95 0.78 -5.34
C GLY A 171 -12.84 0.54 -4.31
N LEU A 172 -11.66 0.10 -4.74
CA LEU A 172 -10.52 -0.10 -3.86
C LEU A 172 -9.35 0.80 -4.27
N GLU A 173 -9.11 1.85 -3.51
CA GLU A 173 -8.00 2.77 -3.73
C GLU A 173 -6.73 2.26 -3.04
N LEU A 174 -5.73 1.93 -3.83
CA LEU A 174 -4.42 1.48 -3.36
C LEU A 174 -3.32 2.33 -3.99
N SER A 175 -2.26 2.59 -3.20
CA SER A 175 -1.08 3.26 -3.72
C SER A 175 -0.20 2.30 -4.53
N ARG A 176 0.62 2.82 -5.45
CA ARG A 176 1.61 2.00 -6.18
C ARG A 176 2.62 1.35 -5.25
N SER A 177 3.04 2.04 -4.18
CA SER A 177 3.94 1.49 -3.16
C SER A 177 3.32 0.26 -2.52
N THR A 178 2.04 0.31 -2.14
CA THR A 178 1.32 -0.84 -1.60
C THR A 178 1.27 -2.02 -2.58
N LEU A 179 1.01 -1.74 -3.86
CA LEU A 179 1.02 -2.79 -4.90
C LEU A 179 2.42 -3.38 -5.12
N CYS A 180 3.49 -2.58 -4.94
CA CYS A 180 4.87 -3.09 -4.97
C CYS A 180 5.19 -3.98 -3.76
N GLU A 181 4.66 -3.67 -2.58
CA GLU A 181 4.85 -4.47 -1.36
C GLU A 181 4.14 -5.82 -1.41
N ILE A 182 3.09 -5.92 -2.20
CA ILE A 182 2.34 -7.18 -2.42
C ILE A 182 3.13 -8.16 -3.32
N MET A 183 4.02 -7.65 -4.17
CA MET A 183 4.79 -8.45 -5.12
C MET A 183 6.07 -9.02 -4.54
#